data_3b7a6efaf2d5e241bed428d8b4ca6d87
#
_entry.id   3b7a6efaf2d5e241bed428d8b4ca6d87
#
_cell.length_a   1.000
_cell.length_b   1.000
_cell.length_c   1.000
_cell.angle_alpha   90.00
_cell.angle_beta   90.00
_cell.angle_gamma   90.00
#
_symmetry.space_group_name_H-M   'P 1'
#
loop_
_entity.id
_entity.type
_entity.pdbx_description
1 polymer ?
#
loop_
_entity_poly.entity_id
_entity_poly.type
_entity_poly.pdbx_seq_one_letter_code
_entity_poly.pdbx_strand_id
1 'polypeptide(L)'
;MKYIGISQGFHDAAWAVMHDDKIQFMSHAERYSRKKGDKHLPFEWNPHAWDTSIYYENIELKNRRRAEYGMAESPQFQATHYVDHHESHMGAAYYTAPFIPDATVVVDAIGEYDTASIWVNGQKVWSKQYPWSLGLFYSAITKRIGLKPNEDEYITMGMAAFGTPKINMEE
;
A
#
# COMPACT_ATOMS: atom_id res chain seq x y z
N MET A 1 -5.21 21.04 -14.11
CA MET A 1 -6.14 19.97 -13.68
C MET A 1 -5.90 19.64 -12.21
N LYS A 2 -6.99 19.35 -11.46
CA LYS A 2 -6.93 18.99 -10.04
C LYS A 2 -7.12 17.49 -9.88
N TYR A 3 -6.12 16.83 -9.34
CA TYR A 3 -6.12 15.39 -9.09
C TYR A 3 -6.13 15.13 -7.58
N ILE A 4 -6.77 14.05 -7.17
CA ILE A 4 -6.64 13.53 -5.82
C ILE A 4 -6.37 12.02 -5.87
N GLY A 5 -5.30 11.57 -5.22
CA GLY A 5 -5.03 10.17 -4.94
C GLY A 5 -5.43 9.83 -3.51
N ILE A 6 -6.05 8.65 -3.31
CA ILE A 6 -6.63 8.25 -2.03
C ILE A 6 -6.34 6.80 -1.72
N SER A 7 -5.99 6.54 -0.46
CA SER A 7 -6.07 5.22 0.17
C SER A 7 -6.97 5.27 1.39
N GLN A 8 -7.88 4.31 1.56
CA GLN A 8 -8.67 4.14 2.79
C GLN A 8 -9.31 2.76 2.89
N GLY A 9 -9.90 2.47 4.04
CA GLY A 9 -10.75 1.30 4.26
C GLY A 9 -10.05 0.11 4.89
N PHE A 10 -8.71 0.07 4.91
CA PHE A 10 -7.95 -1.00 5.56
C PHE A 10 -7.17 -0.48 6.77
N HIS A 11 -6.13 0.30 6.59
CA HIS A 11 -5.39 1.04 7.62
C HIS A 11 -4.77 2.28 6.99
N ASP A 12 -4.29 3.23 7.82
CA ASP A 12 -3.50 4.38 7.39
C ASP A 12 -4.13 5.16 6.22
N ALA A 13 -5.41 5.53 6.35
CA ALA A 13 -6.06 6.32 5.32
C ALA A 13 -5.24 7.59 5.02
N ALA A 14 -5.01 7.85 3.74
CA ALA A 14 -4.18 8.95 3.27
C ALA A 14 -4.72 9.54 1.96
N TRP A 15 -4.33 10.76 1.68
CA TRP A 15 -4.64 11.41 0.42
C TRP A 15 -3.52 12.34 -0.02
N ALA A 16 -3.40 12.51 -1.33
CA ALA A 16 -2.50 13.47 -1.95
C ALA A 16 -3.25 14.26 -3.01
N VAL A 17 -3.06 15.56 -3.03
CA VAL A 17 -3.67 16.49 -3.99
C VAL A 17 -2.59 17.03 -4.90
N MET A 18 -2.83 16.94 -6.21
CA MET A 18 -1.98 17.54 -7.24
C MET A 18 -2.78 18.60 -8.02
N HIS A 19 -2.10 19.66 -8.38
CA HIS A 19 -2.59 20.63 -9.34
C HIS A 19 -1.57 20.76 -10.45
N ASP A 20 -1.98 20.41 -11.66
CA ASP A 20 -1.11 20.18 -12.79
C ASP A 20 -0.01 19.16 -12.38
N ASP A 21 1.25 19.41 -12.56
CA ASP A 21 2.34 18.47 -12.23
C ASP A 21 2.96 18.69 -10.83
N LYS A 22 2.24 19.39 -9.93
CA LYS A 22 2.76 19.74 -8.60
C LYS A 22 1.90 19.16 -7.49
N ILE A 23 2.54 18.44 -6.57
CA ILE A 23 1.91 18.05 -5.30
C ILE A 23 1.66 19.32 -4.49
N GLN A 24 0.38 19.58 -4.20
CA GLN A 24 -0.05 20.74 -3.40
C GLN A 24 -0.16 20.37 -1.92
N PHE A 25 -0.56 19.14 -1.66
CA PHE A 25 -0.82 18.67 -0.30
C PHE A 25 -0.80 17.15 -0.26
N MET A 26 -0.32 16.60 0.85
CA MET A 26 -0.47 15.17 1.18
C MET A 26 -0.51 14.98 2.70
N SER A 27 -1.31 14.04 3.17
CA SER A 27 -1.42 13.75 4.59
C SER A 27 -2.04 12.39 4.87
N HIS A 28 -1.87 11.94 6.11
CA HIS A 28 -2.53 10.78 6.71
C HIS A 28 -3.70 11.23 7.61
N ALA A 29 -4.75 10.42 7.66
CA ALA A 29 -5.91 10.66 8.51
C ALA A 29 -5.54 10.74 10.00
N GLU A 30 -4.60 9.93 10.46
CA GLU A 30 -4.15 9.91 11.87
C GLU A 30 -3.58 11.24 12.36
N ARG A 31 -3.12 12.13 11.45
CA ARG A 31 -2.66 13.49 11.81
C ARG A 31 -3.79 14.36 12.33
N TYR A 32 -5.03 14.09 11.89
CA TYR A 32 -6.24 14.81 12.24
C TYR A 32 -7.02 14.11 13.35
N SER A 33 -7.26 12.82 13.18
CA SER A 33 -8.05 12.01 14.13
C SER A 33 -7.29 11.65 15.42
N ARG A 34 -5.94 11.72 15.39
CA ARG A 34 -5.04 11.26 16.47
C ARG A 34 -5.19 9.78 16.81
N LYS A 35 -5.79 9.02 15.91
CA LYS A 35 -5.97 7.58 16.02
C LYS A 35 -4.96 6.87 15.13
N LYS A 36 -4.09 6.05 15.72
CA LYS A 36 -3.07 5.27 14.99
C LYS A 36 -3.73 4.33 13.99
N GLY A 37 -3.23 4.33 12.75
CA GLY A 37 -3.73 3.47 11.68
C GLY A 37 -5.18 3.77 11.27
N ASP A 38 -5.67 5.02 11.46
CA ASP A 38 -7.05 5.36 11.11
C ASP A 38 -7.32 5.07 9.64
N LYS A 39 -8.36 4.30 9.40
CA LYS A 39 -8.76 3.83 8.07
C LYS A 39 -9.77 4.73 7.37
N HIS A 40 -10.19 5.82 8.00
CA HIS A 40 -11.20 6.74 7.47
C HIS A 40 -10.60 8.11 7.17
N LEU A 41 -10.95 8.66 6.02
CA LEU A 41 -10.59 10.05 5.70
C LEU A 41 -11.26 11.02 6.70
N PRO A 42 -10.59 12.12 7.08
CA PRO A 42 -11.11 13.08 8.05
C PRO A 42 -12.10 14.09 7.43
N PHE A 43 -12.61 13.81 6.25
CA PHE A 43 -13.56 14.67 5.51
C PHE A 43 -14.56 13.81 4.74
N GLU A 44 -15.70 14.40 4.39
CA GLU A 44 -16.70 13.76 3.55
C GLU A 44 -16.17 13.61 2.12
N TRP A 45 -16.25 12.39 1.59
CA TRP A 45 -15.71 12.06 0.29
C TRP A 45 -16.72 12.35 -0.84
N ASN A 46 -16.27 13.14 -1.82
CA ASN A 46 -17.01 13.37 -3.07
C ASN A 46 -16.04 13.23 -4.25
N PRO A 47 -16.10 12.12 -5.03
CA PRO A 47 -15.21 11.93 -6.18
C PRO A 47 -15.39 12.97 -7.28
N HIS A 48 -16.57 13.57 -7.39
CA HIS A 48 -16.91 14.56 -8.43
C HIS A 48 -16.45 15.99 -8.08
N ALA A 49 -15.88 16.22 -6.91
CA ALA A 49 -15.28 17.51 -6.55
C ALA A 49 -13.91 17.77 -7.21
N TRP A 50 -13.41 16.78 -7.96
CA TRP A 50 -12.08 16.75 -8.58
C TRP A 50 -12.18 16.49 -10.08
N ASP A 51 -11.23 17.00 -10.86
CA ASP A 51 -11.16 16.67 -12.29
C ASP A 51 -10.86 15.17 -12.47
N THR A 52 -10.04 14.60 -11.56
CA THR A 52 -9.76 13.18 -11.51
C THR A 52 -9.53 12.73 -10.07
N SER A 53 -10.20 11.67 -9.65
CA SER A 53 -9.96 10.99 -8.39
C SER A 53 -9.44 9.58 -8.64
N ILE A 54 -8.35 9.20 -7.95
CA ILE A 54 -7.66 7.94 -8.15
C ILE A 54 -7.64 7.17 -6.83
N TYR A 55 -8.12 5.93 -6.87
CA TYR A 55 -8.05 5.01 -5.74
C TYR A 55 -6.89 4.04 -5.90
N TYR A 56 -6.18 3.76 -4.81
CA TYR A 56 -4.88 3.11 -4.77
C TYR A 56 -4.87 1.60 -5.04
N GLU A 57 -6.04 0.97 -5.20
CA GLU A 57 -6.16 -0.46 -5.47
C GLU A 57 -7.33 -0.77 -6.41
N ASN A 58 -7.24 -1.89 -7.12
CA ASN A 58 -8.30 -2.42 -7.96
C ASN A 58 -9.24 -3.29 -7.12
N ILE A 59 -10.36 -2.71 -6.66
CA ILE A 59 -11.31 -3.37 -5.76
C ILE A 59 -11.92 -4.63 -6.39
N GLU A 60 -12.15 -4.62 -7.71
CA GLU A 60 -12.70 -5.78 -8.41
C GLU A 60 -11.74 -6.97 -8.37
N LEU A 61 -10.47 -6.76 -8.72
CA LEU A 61 -9.44 -7.81 -8.64
C LEU A 61 -9.23 -8.28 -7.19
N LYS A 62 -9.23 -7.36 -6.25
CA LYS A 62 -9.12 -7.68 -4.82
C LYS A 62 -10.28 -8.56 -4.36
N ASN A 63 -11.52 -8.23 -4.73
CA ASN A 63 -12.69 -9.00 -4.34
C ASN A 63 -12.73 -10.37 -5.04
N ARG A 64 -12.26 -10.47 -6.29
CA ARG A 64 -12.08 -11.76 -6.96
C ARG A 64 -11.17 -12.68 -6.17
N ARG A 65 -9.96 -12.22 -5.80
CA ARG A 65 -9.06 -12.99 -4.94
C ARG A 65 -9.71 -13.35 -3.60
N ARG A 66 -10.36 -12.40 -2.93
CA ARG A 66 -11.02 -12.65 -1.64
C ARG A 66 -12.07 -13.77 -1.74
N ALA A 67 -12.84 -13.78 -2.83
CA ALA A 67 -13.81 -14.85 -3.10
C ALA A 67 -13.14 -16.22 -3.30
N GLU A 68 -12.02 -16.29 -4.04
CA GLU A 68 -11.24 -17.51 -4.24
C GLU A 68 -10.76 -18.14 -2.92
N TYR A 69 -10.51 -17.31 -1.89
CA TYR A 69 -10.07 -17.76 -0.56
C TYR A 69 -11.18 -17.72 0.51
N GLY A 70 -12.44 -17.63 0.11
CA GLY A 70 -13.59 -17.65 1.02
C GLY A 70 -13.68 -16.46 1.96
N MET A 71 -13.08 -15.33 1.60
CA MET A 71 -13.10 -14.09 2.40
C MET A 71 -14.29 -13.21 2.01
N ALA A 72 -14.81 -12.44 2.97
CA ALA A 72 -15.82 -11.41 2.70
C ALA A 72 -15.29 -10.32 1.75
N GLU A 73 -16.17 -9.76 0.93
CA GLU A 73 -15.84 -8.67 0.02
C GLU A 73 -15.32 -7.42 0.77
N SER A 74 -14.42 -6.70 0.14
CA SER A 74 -14.03 -5.35 0.58
C SER A 74 -15.12 -4.36 0.25
N PRO A 75 -15.36 -3.35 1.10
CA PRO A 75 -16.29 -2.27 0.78
C PRO A 75 -15.91 -1.58 -0.54
N GLN A 76 -16.92 -1.24 -1.33
CA GLN A 76 -16.75 -0.42 -2.52
C GLN A 76 -16.37 1.01 -2.13
N PHE A 77 -15.44 1.59 -2.88
CA PHE A 77 -15.08 2.98 -2.77
C PHE A 77 -15.18 3.64 -4.15
N GLN A 78 -15.90 4.74 -4.24
CA GLN A 78 -16.11 5.43 -5.52
C GLN A 78 -14.94 6.35 -5.85
N ALA A 79 -14.33 6.15 -7.01
CA ALA A 79 -13.32 7.03 -7.60
C ALA A 79 -13.52 7.05 -9.12
N THR A 80 -12.97 8.06 -9.80
CA THR A 80 -13.05 8.10 -11.29
C THR A 80 -12.09 7.11 -11.92
N HIS A 81 -11.00 6.76 -11.22
CA HIS A 81 -9.99 5.80 -11.67
C HIS A 81 -9.54 4.91 -10.52
N TYR A 82 -9.11 3.70 -10.88
CA TYR A 82 -8.52 2.72 -9.98
C TYR A 82 -7.18 2.29 -10.58
N VAL A 83 -6.16 2.19 -9.75
CA VAL A 83 -4.85 1.66 -10.16
C VAL A 83 -4.58 0.38 -9.38
N ASP A 84 -3.76 -0.52 -9.90
CA ASP A 84 -3.36 -1.69 -9.15
C ASP A 84 -2.51 -1.27 -7.94
N HIS A 85 -2.63 -1.99 -6.83
CA HIS A 85 -1.97 -1.66 -5.57
C HIS A 85 -0.44 -1.52 -5.74
N HIS A 86 0.21 -2.48 -6.42
CA HIS A 86 1.64 -2.39 -6.69
C HIS A 86 2.01 -1.27 -7.67
N GLU A 87 1.12 -0.90 -8.59
CA GLU A 87 1.32 0.26 -9.46
C GLU A 87 1.27 1.57 -8.65
N SER A 88 0.40 1.66 -7.64
CA SER A 88 0.36 2.84 -6.76
C SER A 88 1.65 2.99 -5.94
N HIS A 89 2.20 1.89 -5.44
CA HIS A 89 3.50 1.89 -4.75
C HIS A 89 4.65 2.24 -5.69
N MET A 90 4.65 1.65 -6.90
CA MET A 90 5.64 1.99 -7.92
C MET A 90 5.59 3.48 -8.26
N GLY A 91 4.40 4.02 -8.52
CA GLY A 91 4.21 5.44 -8.81
C GLY A 91 4.71 6.35 -7.69
N ALA A 92 4.42 6.01 -6.44
CA ALA A 92 4.92 6.74 -5.28
C ALA A 92 6.45 6.74 -5.22
N ALA A 93 7.10 5.61 -5.46
CA ALA A 93 8.57 5.52 -5.43
C ALA A 93 9.22 6.20 -6.65
N TYR A 94 8.71 5.93 -7.85
CA TYR A 94 9.30 6.38 -9.11
C TYR A 94 9.20 7.90 -9.30
N TYR A 95 8.00 8.48 -9.09
CA TYR A 95 7.76 9.90 -9.36
C TYR A 95 8.17 10.84 -8.24
N THR A 96 8.45 10.34 -7.04
CA THR A 96 8.94 11.17 -5.93
C THR A 96 10.44 11.01 -5.67
N ALA A 97 11.12 10.12 -6.38
CA ALA A 97 12.57 9.98 -6.28
C ALA A 97 13.28 11.26 -6.73
N PRO A 98 14.36 11.68 -6.05
CA PRO A 98 15.16 12.85 -6.45
C PRO A 98 16.09 12.56 -7.65
N PHE A 99 15.96 11.39 -8.25
CA PHE A 99 16.71 10.91 -9.42
C PHE A 99 15.77 10.12 -10.33
N ILE A 100 16.20 9.81 -11.55
CA ILE A 100 15.43 8.91 -12.44
C ILE A 100 15.83 7.48 -12.10
N PRO A 101 14.91 6.65 -11.54
CA PRO A 101 15.23 5.27 -11.21
C PRO A 101 15.31 4.40 -12.46
N ASP A 102 16.34 3.55 -12.58
CA ASP A 102 16.42 2.52 -13.61
C ASP A 102 15.39 1.41 -13.40
N ALA A 103 15.13 1.09 -12.13
CA ALA A 103 14.12 0.13 -11.72
C ALA A 103 13.45 0.52 -10.40
N THR A 104 12.22 0.08 -10.22
CA THR A 104 11.48 0.18 -8.96
C THR A 104 11.12 -1.22 -8.49
N VAL A 105 11.41 -1.52 -7.23
CA VAL A 105 11.03 -2.78 -6.58
C VAL A 105 9.95 -2.48 -5.55
N VAL A 106 8.85 -3.22 -5.62
CA VAL A 106 7.77 -3.18 -4.63
C VAL A 106 7.76 -4.52 -3.90
N VAL A 107 7.79 -4.47 -2.57
CA VAL A 107 7.64 -5.64 -1.69
C VAL A 107 6.59 -5.30 -0.65
N ASP A 108 5.54 -6.10 -0.61
CA ASP A 108 4.37 -5.85 0.24
C ASP A 108 3.87 -7.15 0.90
N ALA A 109 2.88 -7.02 1.77
CA ALA A 109 2.16 -8.16 2.31
C ALA A 109 1.30 -8.80 1.22
N ILE A 110 0.41 -8.04 0.63
CA ILE A 110 -0.43 -8.45 -0.50
C ILE A 110 -1.20 -7.24 -1.06
N GLY A 111 -1.05 -7.01 -2.35
CA GLY A 111 -1.94 -6.17 -3.14
C GLY A 111 -3.23 -6.91 -3.54
N GLU A 112 -3.68 -6.80 -4.78
CA GLU A 112 -4.77 -7.63 -5.28
C GLU A 112 -4.34 -9.11 -5.30
N TYR A 113 -3.26 -9.42 -6.01
CA TYR A 113 -2.60 -10.72 -6.07
C TYR A 113 -1.09 -10.62 -5.83
N ASP A 114 -0.46 -9.54 -6.29
CA ASP A 114 0.98 -9.35 -6.22
C ASP A 114 1.43 -9.11 -4.78
N THR A 115 2.56 -9.70 -4.42
CA THR A 115 3.24 -9.58 -3.12
C THR A 115 4.63 -9.00 -3.26
N ALA A 116 5.22 -9.13 -4.47
CA ALA A 116 6.42 -8.43 -4.90
C ALA A 116 6.36 -8.17 -6.40
N SER A 117 6.92 -7.06 -6.85
CA SER A 117 7.01 -6.74 -8.27
C SER A 117 8.23 -5.89 -8.60
N ILE A 118 8.71 -6.02 -9.84
CA ILE A 118 9.81 -5.23 -10.39
C ILE A 118 9.31 -4.48 -11.61
N TRP A 119 9.61 -3.20 -11.68
CA TRP A 119 9.20 -2.28 -12.72
C TRP A 119 10.42 -1.61 -13.34
N VAL A 120 10.45 -1.56 -14.67
CA VAL A 120 11.49 -0.87 -15.43
C VAL A 120 10.80 0.12 -16.36
N ASN A 121 11.20 1.37 -16.33
CA ASN A 121 10.56 2.45 -17.10
C ASN A 121 9.03 2.50 -16.92
N GLY A 122 8.55 2.28 -15.68
CA GLY A 122 7.12 2.28 -15.35
C GLY A 122 6.33 1.05 -15.83
N GLN A 123 6.99 0.04 -16.41
CA GLN A 123 6.35 -1.21 -16.84
C GLN A 123 6.72 -2.35 -15.90
N LYS A 124 5.71 -3.12 -15.47
CA LYS A 124 5.91 -4.30 -14.64
C LYS A 124 6.56 -5.41 -15.48
N VAL A 125 7.80 -5.77 -15.13
CA VAL A 125 8.59 -6.80 -15.84
C VAL A 125 8.59 -8.14 -15.12
N TRP A 126 8.29 -8.14 -13.82
CA TRP A 126 8.21 -9.35 -13.01
C TRP A 126 7.28 -9.14 -11.83
N SER A 127 6.60 -10.22 -11.38
CA SER A 127 5.90 -10.22 -10.11
C SER A 127 5.87 -11.59 -9.46
N LYS A 128 5.71 -11.59 -8.12
CA LYS A 128 5.41 -12.76 -7.31
C LYS A 128 4.04 -12.58 -6.68
N GLN A 129 3.26 -13.65 -6.66
CA GLN A 129 1.88 -13.60 -6.20
C GLN A 129 1.66 -14.42 -4.94
N TYR A 130 0.58 -14.10 -4.23
CA TYR A 130 0.07 -14.90 -3.12
C TYR A 130 -0.03 -16.39 -3.52
N PRO A 131 0.32 -17.36 -2.65
CA PRO A 131 0.59 -17.21 -1.21
C PRO A 131 2.04 -16.85 -0.82
N TRP A 132 2.94 -16.67 -1.77
CA TRP A 132 4.33 -16.34 -1.50
C TRP A 132 4.49 -14.85 -1.20
N SER A 133 4.77 -14.50 0.05
CA SER A 133 4.87 -13.11 0.49
C SER A 133 5.87 -12.92 1.60
N LEU A 134 6.84 -12.03 1.39
CA LEU A 134 7.78 -11.59 2.43
C LEU A 134 7.06 -10.77 3.51
N GLY A 135 6.11 -9.91 3.13
CA GLY A 135 5.35 -9.11 4.08
C GLY A 135 4.49 -9.99 5.00
N LEU A 136 3.77 -10.99 4.45
CA LEU A 136 3.00 -11.93 5.28
C LEU A 136 3.90 -12.82 6.13
N PHE A 137 5.08 -13.20 5.64
CA PHE A 137 6.08 -13.91 6.44
C PHE A 137 6.54 -13.05 7.62
N TYR A 138 6.80 -11.76 7.38
CA TYR A 138 7.16 -10.82 8.44
C TYR A 138 6.04 -10.65 9.47
N SER A 139 4.78 -10.56 9.03
CA SER A 139 3.60 -10.53 9.91
C SER A 139 3.46 -11.84 10.73
N ALA A 140 3.78 -12.99 10.14
CA ALA A 140 3.77 -14.26 10.86
C ALA A 140 4.85 -14.31 11.98
N ILE A 141 6.06 -13.77 11.73
CA ILE A 141 7.09 -13.61 12.76
C ILE A 141 6.60 -12.65 13.85
N THR A 142 6.05 -11.50 13.48
CA THR A 142 5.47 -10.52 14.41
C THR A 142 4.45 -11.17 15.35
N LYS A 143 3.54 -11.98 14.79
CA LYS A 143 2.58 -12.76 15.58
C LYS A 143 3.26 -13.77 16.51
N ARG A 144 4.28 -14.47 16.02
CA ARG A 144 4.97 -15.50 16.80
C ARG A 144 5.69 -14.96 18.02
N ILE A 145 6.19 -13.73 17.99
CA ILE A 145 6.83 -13.08 19.15
C ILE A 145 5.81 -12.38 20.08
N GLY A 146 4.50 -12.57 19.86
CA GLY A 146 3.43 -12.09 20.73
C GLY A 146 2.92 -10.70 20.39
N LEU A 147 3.31 -10.14 19.26
CA LEU A 147 2.85 -8.84 18.77
C LEU A 147 1.68 -8.99 17.78
N LYS A 148 0.99 -7.89 17.48
CA LYS A 148 -0.19 -7.87 16.62
C LYS A 148 0.22 -7.80 15.14
N PRO A 149 -0.08 -8.82 14.32
CA PRO A 149 0.24 -8.80 12.90
C PRO A 149 -0.56 -7.71 12.17
N ASN A 150 0.03 -7.13 11.13
CA ASN A 150 -0.46 -6.00 10.33
C ASN A 150 -0.60 -4.67 11.12
N GLU A 151 -0.02 -4.59 12.32
CA GLU A 151 -0.01 -3.35 13.12
C GLU A 151 1.33 -3.11 13.81
N ASP A 152 1.98 -4.17 14.32
CA ASP A 152 3.17 -4.07 15.19
C ASP A 152 4.48 -4.47 14.48
N GLU A 153 4.48 -4.59 13.15
CA GLU A 153 5.69 -4.92 12.37
C GLU A 153 6.82 -3.91 12.62
N TYR A 154 6.48 -2.65 12.81
CA TYR A 154 7.46 -1.61 13.15
C TYR A 154 8.12 -1.83 14.52
N ILE A 155 7.42 -2.45 15.48
CA ILE A 155 7.99 -2.85 16.79
C ILE A 155 8.96 -4.01 16.56
N THR A 156 8.57 -5.02 15.77
CA THR A 156 9.44 -6.14 15.37
C THR A 156 10.73 -5.62 14.73
N MET A 157 10.63 -4.64 13.82
CA MET A 157 11.77 -3.99 13.19
C MET A 157 12.66 -3.29 14.23
N GLY A 158 12.07 -2.54 15.16
CA GLY A 158 12.82 -1.89 16.24
C GLY A 158 13.54 -2.88 17.14
N MET A 159 12.90 -4.00 17.49
CA MET A 159 13.50 -5.07 18.30
C MET A 159 14.70 -5.74 17.60
N ALA A 160 14.66 -5.87 16.27
CA ALA A 160 15.75 -6.46 15.50
C ALA A 160 17.08 -5.71 15.67
N ALA A 161 17.04 -4.40 15.96
CA ALA A 161 18.24 -3.60 16.22
C ALA A 161 19.02 -4.03 17.48
N PHE A 162 18.37 -4.72 18.42
CA PHE A 162 18.98 -5.22 19.66
C PHE A 162 19.42 -6.70 19.53
N GLY A 163 19.12 -7.33 18.40
CA GLY A 163 19.44 -8.74 18.14
C GLY A 163 20.78 -8.92 17.43
N THR A 164 21.24 -10.18 17.43
CA THR A 164 22.37 -10.61 16.59
C THR A 164 21.87 -11.70 15.64
N PRO A 165 22.11 -11.60 14.33
CA PRO A 165 21.73 -12.63 13.38
C PRO A 165 22.39 -13.99 13.76
N LYS A 166 21.58 -15.05 13.84
CA LYS A 166 22.04 -16.40 14.18
C LYS A 166 21.75 -17.41 13.07
N ILE A 167 20.97 -17.03 12.07
CA ILE A 167 20.57 -17.89 10.97
C ILE A 167 21.22 -17.35 9.71
N ASN A 168 21.96 -18.20 9.00
CA ASN A 168 22.41 -17.89 7.66
C ASN A 168 21.25 -18.13 6.69
N MET A 169 20.87 -17.11 5.92
CA MET A 169 19.79 -17.17 4.93
C MET A 169 20.32 -17.49 3.52
N GLU A 170 21.63 -17.75 3.36
CA GLU A 170 22.26 -18.05 2.08
C GLU A 170 22.24 -19.55 1.74
N GLU A 171 21.76 -20.40 2.66
CA GLU A 171 21.50 -21.82 2.46
C GLU A 171 19.98 -22.05 2.23
#